data_d5349cb21fd70de0a2796f4d86f37732
#
_entry.id   d5349cb21fd70de0a2796f4d86f37732
#
_cell.length_a   1.000
_cell.length_b   1.000
_cell.length_c   1.000
_cell.angle_alpha   90.00
_cell.angle_beta   90.00
_cell.angle_gamma   90.00
#
_symmetry.space_group_name_H-M   'P 1'
#
loop_
_entity.id
_entity.type
_entity.pdbx_description
1 polymer ?
#
loop_
_entity_poly.entity_id
_entity_poly.type
_entity_poly.pdbx_seq_one_letter_code
_entity_poly.pdbx_strand_id
1 'polypeptide(L)'
;SITTGRTKEQEKGLFKHLDWMYWAEWINVLSQYHVGVQLGTAAAGTFNLNCSFHGIPCIAYSNSNTQRILHPKTTVELGDLVGAKKIARKLKDKDFYNECMKDTKSNYEKYYSEEKFVKHFNQVVKSL
;
A
#
# COMPACT_ATOMS: atom_id res chain seq x y z
N SER A 1 -0.73 12.40 -3.78
CA SER A 1 -1.71 13.07 -2.92
C SER A 1 -1.38 12.80 -1.47
N ILE A 2 -1.44 13.79 -0.63
CA ILE A 2 -1.22 13.68 0.80
C ILE A 2 -2.52 14.11 1.47
N THR A 3 -3.01 13.30 2.42
CA THR A 3 -4.17 13.68 3.22
C THR A 3 -3.77 14.67 4.30
N THR A 4 -4.49 15.72 4.36
CA THR A 4 -4.77 16.77 5.34
C THR A 4 -3.74 17.24 6.37
N GLY A 5 -3.73 18.54 6.56
CA GLY A 5 -3.25 19.26 7.75
C GLY A 5 -1.75 19.19 8.04
N ARG A 6 -1.01 18.42 7.26
CA ARG A 6 0.44 18.22 7.41
C ARG A 6 1.27 18.74 6.25
N THR A 7 0.66 19.53 5.38
CA THR A 7 1.38 20.12 4.24
C THR A 7 2.43 21.09 4.74
N LYS A 8 3.67 20.84 4.38
CA LYS A 8 4.73 21.81 4.56
C LYS A 8 4.63 22.88 3.47
N GLU A 9 4.99 24.10 3.79
CA GLU A 9 5.01 25.21 2.82
C GLU A 9 5.80 24.87 1.54
N GLN A 10 6.89 24.10 1.70
CA GLN A 10 7.75 23.63 0.61
C GLN A 10 7.07 22.64 -0.35
N GLU A 11 5.94 22.08 0.06
CA GLU A 11 5.17 21.09 -0.72
C GLU A 11 4.04 21.72 -1.53
N LYS A 12 3.76 23.02 -1.31
CA LYS A 12 2.72 23.75 -2.05
C LYS A 12 2.99 23.71 -3.55
N GLY A 13 1.96 23.29 -4.30
CA GLY A 13 2.04 23.18 -5.75
C GLY A 13 2.73 21.92 -6.28
N LEU A 14 3.42 21.13 -5.43
CA LEU A 14 4.05 19.88 -5.84
C LEU A 14 3.07 18.71 -5.79
N PHE A 15 2.10 18.76 -4.86
CA PHE A 15 1.14 17.68 -4.64
C PHE A 15 -0.29 18.23 -4.59
N LYS A 16 -1.23 17.42 -5.03
CA LYS A 16 -2.64 17.64 -4.74
C LYS A 16 -2.91 17.08 -3.35
N HIS A 17 -3.22 17.95 -2.40
CA HIS A 17 -3.68 17.53 -1.08
C HIS A 17 -5.16 17.17 -1.13
N LEU A 18 -5.51 16.08 -0.46
CA LEU A 18 -6.90 15.68 -0.26
C LEU A 18 -7.35 16.16 1.13
N ASP A 19 -8.58 16.59 1.24
CA ASP A 19 -9.19 16.89 2.53
C ASP A 19 -9.33 15.61 3.36
N TRP A 20 -9.45 15.77 4.68
CA TRP A 20 -9.74 14.64 5.55
C TRP A 20 -11.08 14.01 5.13
N MET A 21 -11.13 12.69 5.15
CA MET A 21 -12.32 11.93 4.77
C MET A 21 -12.48 10.70 5.65
N TYR A 22 -13.71 10.20 5.76
CA TYR A 22 -13.99 8.95 6.43
C TYR A 22 -13.40 7.76 5.68
N TRP A 23 -13.19 6.65 6.40
CA TRP A 23 -12.53 5.48 5.85
C TRP A 23 -13.18 4.94 4.56
N ALA A 24 -14.51 4.83 4.52
CA ALA A 24 -15.22 4.34 3.34
C ALA A 24 -15.02 5.25 2.12
N GLU A 25 -15.01 6.55 2.33
CA GLU A 25 -14.74 7.55 1.29
C GLU A 25 -13.28 7.47 0.82
N TRP A 26 -12.33 7.34 1.78
CA TRP A 26 -10.92 7.15 1.50
C TRP A 26 -10.65 5.93 0.61
N ILE A 27 -11.26 4.77 0.91
CA ILE A 27 -11.10 3.55 0.11
C ILE A 27 -11.58 3.77 -1.33
N ASN A 28 -12.71 4.43 -1.51
CA ASN A 28 -13.22 4.76 -2.85
C ASN A 28 -12.29 5.71 -3.61
N VAL A 29 -11.78 6.74 -2.95
CA VAL A 29 -10.84 7.68 -3.56
C VAL A 29 -9.53 6.99 -3.93
N LEU A 30 -9.02 6.11 -3.08
CA LEU A 30 -7.79 5.37 -3.32
C LEU A 30 -7.86 4.53 -4.61
N SER A 31 -9.02 3.96 -4.94
CA SER A 31 -9.21 3.16 -6.16
C SER A 31 -8.94 3.92 -7.46
N GLN A 32 -8.92 5.25 -7.43
CA GLN A 32 -8.64 6.11 -8.59
C GLN A 32 -7.14 6.29 -8.88
N TYR A 33 -6.27 5.78 -8.00
CA TYR A 33 -4.82 5.93 -8.13
C TYR A 33 -4.17 4.62 -8.60
N HIS A 34 -3.01 4.74 -9.24
CA HIS A 34 -2.32 3.60 -9.85
C HIS A 34 -1.16 3.08 -9.00
N VAL A 35 -0.56 3.91 -8.18
CA VAL A 35 0.60 3.53 -7.36
C VAL A 35 0.49 4.20 -5.98
N GLY A 36 0.63 3.41 -4.93
CA GLY A 36 0.80 3.90 -3.57
C GLY A 36 2.28 4.14 -3.24
N VAL A 37 2.57 5.14 -2.41
CA VAL A 37 3.92 5.38 -1.89
C VAL A 37 3.84 5.71 -0.40
N GLN A 38 4.52 4.92 0.42
CA GLN A 38 4.58 5.12 1.88
C GLN A 38 6.03 4.91 2.37
N LEU A 39 6.84 5.94 2.27
CA LEU A 39 8.24 5.92 2.70
C LEU A 39 8.41 6.49 4.13
N GLY A 40 7.50 6.13 5.01
CA GLY A 40 7.55 6.48 6.43
C GLY A 40 8.21 5.40 7.27
N THR A 41 8.96 5.80 8.29
CA THR A 41 9.66 4.90 9.21
C THR A 41 8.74 4.28 10.27
N ALA A 42 7.56 4.85 10.50
CA ALA A 42 6.56 4.40 11.46
C ALA A 42 5.27 3.93 10.76
N ALA A 43 5.40 3.16 9.68
CA ALA A 43 4.27 2.68 8.89
C ALA A 43 3.52 1.56 9.62
N ALA A 44 2.23 1.76 9.85
CA ALA A 44 1.35 0.77 10.49
C ALA A 44 0.86 -0.34 9.54
N GLY A 45 1.18 -0.28 8.25
CA GLY A 45 0.78 -1.27 7.24
C GLY A 45 -0.65 -1.15 6.71
N THR A 46 -1.50 -0.30 7.28
CA THR A 46 -2.90 -0.13 6.84
C THR A 46 -2.98 0.43 5.41
N PHE A 47 -2.14 1.40 5.07
CA PHE A 47 -2.11 1.96 3.73
C PHE A 47 -1.74 0.92 2.67
N ASN A 48 -0.73 0.09 2.95
CA ASN A 48 -0.28 -0.99 2.09
C ASN A 48 -1.40 -2.03 1.87
N LEU A 49 -2.12 -2.35 2.95
CA LEU A 49 -3.27 -3.25 2.90
C LEU A 49 -4.40 -2.68 2.02
N ASN A 50 -4.73 -1.40 2.19
CA ASN A 50 -5.74 -0.72 1.37
C ASN A 50 -5.35 -0.68 -0.11
N CYS A 51 -4.08 -0.45 -0.41
CA CYS A 51 -3.56 -0.54 -1.79
C CYS A 51 -3.75 -1.95 -2.36
N SER A 52 -3.40 -2.98 -1.60
CA SER A 52 -3.50 -4.37 -2.08
C SER A 52 -4.93 -4.83 -2.29
N PHE A 53 -5.88 -4.36 -1.48
CA PHE A 53 -7.31 -4.59 -1.68
C PHE A 53 -7.77 -4.18 -3.08
N HIS A 54 -7.29 -3.04 -3.57
CA HIS A 54 -7.57 -2.55 -4.93
C HIS A 54 -6.62 -3.11 -6.01
N GLY A 55 -5.63 -3.90 -5.64
CA GLY A 55 -4.60 -4.36 -6.58
C GLY A 55 -3.62 -3.26 -7.00
N ILE A 56 -3.48 -2.19 -6.19
CA ILE A 56 -2.59 -1.06 -6.46
C ILE A 56 -1.19 -1.39 -5.92
N PRO A 57 -0.13 -1.44 -6.75
CA PRO A 57 1.23 -1.60 -6.26
C PRO A 57 1.62 -0.49 -5.29
N CYS A 58 2.21 -0.83 -4.14
CA CYS A 58 2.66 0.13 -3.15
C CYS A 58 4.18 0.08 -2.98
N ILE A 59 4.86 1.21 -3.15
CA ILE A 59 6.29 1.35 -2.86
C ILE A 59 6.43 1.76 -1.40
N ALA A 60 7.07 0.93 -0.59
CA ALA A 60 7.31 1.23 0.81
C ALA A 60 8.56 0.51 1.35
N TYR A 61 8.96 0.88 2.55
CA TYR A 61 10.09 0.27 3.24
C TYR A 61 9.76 -1.13 3.80
N SER A 62 10.77 -1.96 3.92
CA SER A 62 10.72 -3.34 4.41
C SER A 62 10.43 -3.46 5.92
N ASN A 63 10.33 -2.35 6.65
CA ASN A 63 10.02 -2.32 8.09
C ASN A 63 8.58 -2.75 8.45
N SER A 64 7.69 -2.88 7.47
CA SER A 64 6.33 -3.40 7.63
C SER A 64 6.20 -4.81 7.08
N ASN A 65 5.72 -5.76 7.90
CA ASN A 65 5.41 -7.12 7.44
C ASN A 65 4.34 -7.12 6.34
N THR A 66 3.33 -6.27 6.49
CA THR A 66 2.26 -6.10 5.50
C THR A 66 2.83 -5.73 4.14
N GLN A 67 3.79 -4.81 4.10
CA GLN A 67 4.45 -4.42 2.86
C GLN A 67 5.20 -5.59 2.22
N ARG A 68 6.03 -6.30 3.00
CA ARG A 68 6.82 -7.42 2.49
C ARG A 68 5.96 -8.56 1.92
N ILE A 69 4.84 -8.84 2.57
CA ILE A 69 3.91 -9.89 2.16
C ILE A 69 3.11 -9.47 0.93
N LEU A 70 2.54 -8.27 0.95
CA LEU A 70 1.59 -7.83 -0.07
C LEU A 70 2.26 -7.26 -1.32
N HIS A 71 3.42 -6.63 -1.17
CA HIS A 71 4.09 -5.90 -2.25
C HIS A 71 5.59 -6.27 -2.39
N PRO A 72 5.94 -7.57 -2.51
CA PRO A 72 7.34 -8.00 -2.44
C PRO A 72 8.23 -7.36 -3.51
N LYS A 73 7.70 -7.10 -4.71
CA LYS A 73 8.44 -6.51 -5.83
C LYS A 73 8.62 -4.99 -5.76
N THR A 74 7.89 -4.32 -4.87
CA THR A 74 7.93 -2.87 -4.70
C THR A 74 8.35 -2.46 -3.29
N THR A 75 8.90 -3.40 -2.54
CA THR A 75 9.50 -3.20 -1.23
C THR A 75 10.98 -2.83 -1.38
N VAL A 76 11.42 -1.83 -0.63
CA VAL A 76 12.83 -1.40 -0.56
C VAL A 76 13.31 -1.39 0.87
N GLU A 77 14.63 -1.44 1.07
CA GLU A 77 15.21 -1.35 2.40
C GLU A 77 14.94 0.00 3.06
N LEU A 78 14.92 0.02 4.39
CA LEU A 78 14.67 1.23 5.16
C LEU A 78 15.67 2.33 4.79
N GLY A 79 15.16 3.48 4.33
CA GLY A 79 15.97 4.61 3.90
C GLY A 79 16.44 4.57 2.45
N ASP A 80 16.22 3.48 1.71
CA ASP A 80 16.63 3.37 0.30
C ASP A 80 15.72 4.17 -0.64
N LEU A 81 15.90 5.47 -0.67
CA LEU A 81 15.19 6.37 -1.59
C LEU A 81 15.60 6.18 -3.06
N VAL A 82 16.83 5.73 -3.30
CA VAL A 82 17.33 5.48 -4.66
C VAL A 82 16.61 4.26 -5.25
N GLY A 83 16.52 3.19 -4.47
CA GLY A 83 15.75 2.00 -4.84
C GLY A 83 14.28 2.30 -5.07
N ALA A 84 13.65 3.09 -4.19
CA ALA A 84 12.27 3.51 -4.35
C ALA A 84 12.02 4.27 -5.67
N LYS A 85 12.90 5.22 -6.01
CA LYS A 85 12.84 5.96 -7.29
C LYS A 85 13.04 5.03 -8.49
N LYS A 86 13.93 4.04 -8.39
CA LYS A 86 14.17 3.04 -9.44
C LYS A 86 12.91 2.21 -9.69
N ILE A 87 12.26 1.74 -8.62
CA ILE A 87 11.00 0.99 -8.71
C ILE A 87 9.89 1.87 -9.31
N ALA A 88 9.76 3.12 -8.86
CA ALA A 88 8.77 4.05 -9.41
C ALA A 88 8.93 4.26 -10.94
N ARG A 89 10.17 4.31 -11.43
CA ARG A 89 10.44 4.37 -12.87
C ARG A 89 10.09 3.06 -13.58
N LYS A 90 10.40 1.92 -12.97
CA LYS A 90 10.12 0.59 -13.50
C LYS A 90 8.61 0.31 -13.60
N LEU A 91 7.80 0.86 -12.69
CA LEU A 91 6.33 0.77 -12.75
C LEU A 91 5.70 1.52 -13.94
N LYS A 92 6.47 2.28 -14.72
CA LYS A 92 6.02 2.81 -16.02
C LYS A 92 5.99 1.74 -17.11
N ASP A 93 6.74 0.66 -16.93
CA ASP A 93 6.65 -0.51 -17.79
C ASP A 93 5.35 -1.25 -17.51
N LYS A 94 4.55 -1.47 -18.55
CA LYS A 94 3.20 -2.03 -18.42
C LYS A 94 3.23 -3.48 -17.95
N ASP A 95 4.21 -4.26 -18.37
CA ASP A 95 4.29 -5.68 -18.01
C ASP A 95 4.69 -5.82 -16.54
N PHE A 96 5.70 -5.07 -16.11
CA PHE A 96 6.08 -5.03 -14.70
C PHE A 96 4.97 -4.50 -13.79
N TYR A 97 4.25 -3.47 -14.21
CA TYR A 97 3.10 -2.95 -13.47
C TYR A 97 2.01 -4.02 -13.30
N ASN A 98 1.64 -4.70 -14.40
CA ASN A 98 0.63 -5.75 -14.37
C ASN A 98 1.06 -6.94 -13.49
N GLU A 99 2.33 -7.29 -13.51
CA GLU A 99 2.89 -8.32 -12.63
C GLU A 99 2.76 -7.93 -11.15
N CYS A 100 3.16 -6.71 -10.79
CA CYS A 100 3.00 -6.20 -9.42
C CYS A 100 1.53 -6.14 -8.98
N MET A 101 0.63 -5.71 -9.87
CA MET A 101 -0.80 -5.65 -9.60
C MET A 101 -1.39 -7.04 -9.32
N LYS A 102 -1.02 -8.04 -10.14
CA LYS A 102 -1.46 -9.42 -9.95
C LYS A 102 -0.95 -10.01 -8.64
N ASP A 103 0.33 -9.80 -8.34
CA ASP A 103 0.96 -10.31 -7.13
C ASP A 103 0.31 -9.72 -5.88
N THR A 104 0.14 -8.39 -5.84
CA THR A 104 -0.45 -7.76 -4.66
C THR A 104 -1.90 -8.18 -4.44
N LYS A 105 -2.70 -8.32 -5.50
CA LYS A 105 -4.07 -8.81 -5.42
C LYS A 105 -4.13 -10.25 -4.93
N SER A 106 -3.31 -11.13 -5.51
CA SER A 106 -3.23 -12.54 -5.13
C SER A 106 -2.77 -12.71 -3.67
N ASN A 107 -1.78 -11.93 -3.23
CA ASN A 107 -1.30 -11.97 -1.86
C ASN A 107 -2.36 -11.47 -0.86
N TYR A 108 -3.12 -10.44 -1.23
CA TYR A 108 -4.26 -9.98 -0.43
C TYR A 108 -5.28 -11.11 -0.23
N GLU A 109 -5.75 -11.74 -1.31
CA GLU A 109 -6.71 -12.84 -1.24
C GLU A 109 -6.19 -14.02 -0.42
N LYS A 110 -4.91 -14.32 -0.56
CA LYS A 110 -4.28 -15.45 0.14
C LYS A 110 -4.13 -15.22 1.64
N TYR A 111 -3.81 -14.01 2.08
CA TYR A 111 -3.36 -13.76 3.46
C TYR A 111 -4.28 -12.84 4.27
N TYR A 112 -5.00 -11.92 3.62
CA TYR A 112 -5.70 -10.82 4.29
C TYR A 112 -7.17 -10.69 3.91
N SER A 113 -7.71 -11.54 3.04
CA SER A 113 -9.14 -11.48 2.69
C SER A 113 -10.01 -11.72 3.93
N GLU A 114 -11.22 -11.17 3.89
CA GLU A 114 -12.21 -11.36 4.97
C GLU A 114 -12.46 -12.84 5.25
N GLU A 115 -12.57 -13.66 4.21
CA GLU A 115 -12.71 -15.11 4.34
C GLU A 115 -11.57 -15.73 5.16
N LYS A 116 -10.33 -15.34 4.88
CA LYS A 116 -9.16 -15.82 5.63
C LYS A 116 -9.17 -15.36 7.08
N PHE A 117 -9.55 -14.10 7.32
CA PHE A 117 -9.70 -13.58 8.66
C PHE A 117 -10.74 -14.36 9.46
N VAL A 118 -11.94 -14.53 8.92
CA VAL A 118 -13.04 -15.26 9.58
C VAL A 118 -12.65 -16.72 9.86
N LYS A 119 -12.01 -17.38 8.88
CA LYS A 119 -11.54 -18.76 9.07
C LYS A 119 -10.51 -18.85 10.21
N HIS A 120 -9.52 -17.98 10.22
CA HIS A 120 -8.48 -17.97 11.27
C HIS A 120 -9.08 -17.64 12.64
N PHE A 121 -9.92 -16.63 12.71
CA PHE A 121 -10.62 -16.24 13.95
C PHE A 121 -11.41 -17.40 14.53
N ASN A 122 -12.20 -18.09 13.70
CA ASN A 122 -12.97 -19.26 14.13
C ASN A 122 -12.09 -20.40 14.63
N GLN A 123 -10.92 -20.62 14.02
CA GLN A 123 -9.96 -21.62 14.49
C GLN A 123 -9.42 -21.27 15.88
N VAL A 124 -9.04 -20.00 16.10
CA VAL A 124 -8.55 -19.53 17.40
C VAL A 124 -9.63 -19.66 18.48
N VAL A 125 -10.86 -19.21 18.20
CA VAL A 125 -11.98 -19.31 19.15
C VAL A 125 -12.29 -20.76 19.52
N LYS A 126 -12.26 -21.69 18.56
CA LYS A 126 -12.49 -23.13 18.84
C LYS A 126 -11.36 -23.77 19.64
N SER A 127 -10.17 -23.20 19.66
CA SER A 127 -9.02 -23.71 20.43
C SER A 127 -8.98 -23.21 21.87
N LEU A 128 -9.83 -22.24 22.21
CA LEU A 128 -9.97 -21.72 23.58
C LEU A 128 -10.84 -22.63 24.43
#